data_e18d33a92c437913c995d1f5e5c8e3df
#
_entry.id   e18d33a92c437913c995d1f5e5c8e3df
#
_cell.length_a   1.000
_cell.length_b   1.000
_cell.length_c   1.000
_cell.angle_alpha   90.00
_cell.angle_beta   90.00
_cell.angle_gamma   90.00
#
_symmetry.space_group_name_H-M   'P 1'
#
loop_
_entity.id
_entity.type
_entity.pdbx_description
1 polymer ?
#
loop_
_entity_poly.entity_id
_entity_poly.type
_entity_poly.pdbx_seq_one_letter_code
_entity_poly.pdbx_strand_id
1 'polypeptide(L)'
;MRAYSLPNTDLDEDLMFSALFARFVALIGSLMILWRRATIPAPAQAIGLAPAIPAPRPQGALPTLKMPTAKGWETGHLPQVAPGLKVNAFATGLKHPRWIEVLPNGDVAVAEALFVPGGISSVFDYAMQSTMRRAAAIGESPNRITLLRDRNRDGVAEERFTFLDQQNQPFGMALHDNVFYVGNTDALMAFDYQNDATRLNGPGRKLASFKPGGHWTRSLIFSPDRSKIYVGVGSLSNIAELGMEVEEGRACIYEVDLKTYESRIFASGLRNPVGVAWEPTTQSLWTVVNERDGIGDETPPDYLTKVEDGAFYGWPYCYWGQTVDERVPQDPQLVAKARRPDYALGGHTASLGLCWLPEGTLPGFGAGMVIGQHGSWNRSTLSGYRVVFVPFSNGKPSGRPRDILWGFLSPDERYSYGRPVGVSLAPGGGILVADDVGDVIWRVVGA
;
A
#
# COMPACT_ATOMS: atom_id res chain seq x y z
N MET A 1 57.76 25.59 21.07
CA MET A 1 56.67 26.22 20.29
C MET A 1 55.64 25.16 19.97
N ARG A 2 54.48 25.21 20.65
CA ARG A 2 53.34 24.31 20.35
C ARG A 2 52.39 25.11 19.46
N ALA A 3 52.14 24.60 18.26
CA ALA A 3 51.12 25.10 17.34
C ALA A 3 49.74 24.63 17.82
N TYR A 4 48.84 25.53 18.14
CA TYR A 4 47.40 25.26 18.32
C TYR A 4 46.74 25.20 16.96
N SER A 5 46.12 24.09 16.61
CA SER A 5 45.22 23.99 15.48
C SER A 5 43.84 24.50 15.92
N LEU A 6 43.27 25.42 15.15
CA LEU A 6 41.92 25.93 15.28
C LEU A 6 40.90 24.82 14.84
N PRO A 7 39.73 24.72 15.46
CA PRO A 7 38.69 23.76 15.02
C PRO A 7 38.03 24.22 13.72
N ASN A 8 37.72 23.26 12.91
CA ASN A 8 37.06 23.38 11.59
C ASN A 8 35.62 23.94 11.76
N THR A 9 35.40 25.19 11.32
CA THR A 9 34.11 25.90 11.39
C THR A 9 33.20 25.60 10.19
N ASP A 10 33.67 24.80 9.20
CA ASP A 10 32.95 24.59 7.93
C ASP A 10 31.76 23.60 8.03
N LEU A 11 31.73 22.75 9.07
CA LEU A 11 30.64 21.77 9.24
C LEU A 11 29.34 22.36 9.81
N ASP A 12 29.40 23.44 10.52
CA ASP A 12 28.21 24.08 11.14
C ASP A 12 27.48 25.01 10.18
N GLU A 13 28.18 25.65 9.24
CA GLU A 13 27.56 26.51 8.21
C GLU A 13 26.75 25.73 7.20
N ASP A 14 27.21 24.56 6.73
CA ASP A 14 26.48 23.69 5.79
C ASP A 14 25.20 23.12 6.41
N LEU A 15 25.24 22.76 7.68
CA LEU A 15 24.06 22.30 8.44
C LEU A 15 23.03 23.42 8.64
N MET A 16 23.48 24.63 8.87
CA MET A 16 22.62 25.80 9.06
C MET A 16 22.00 26.26 7.73
N PHE A 17 22.74 26.22 6.62
CA PHE A 17 22.24 26.51 5.27
C PHE A 17 21.21 25.47 4.81
N SER A 18 21.45 24.18 5.05
CA SER A 18 20.52 23.10 4.69
C SER A 18 19.22 23.18 5.51
N ALA A 19 19.29 23.53 6.79
CA ALA A 19 18.11 23.71 7.64
C ALA A 19 17.28 24.96 7.24
N LEU A 20 17.94 26.05 6.85
CA LEU A 20 17.29 27.26 6.35
C LEU A 20 16.64 27.03 4.99
N PHE A 21 17.30 26.32 4.08
CA PHE A 21 16.75 25.97 2.77
C PHE A 21 15.55 25.03 2.88
N ALA A 22 15.61 24.02 3.76
CA ALA A 22 14.48 23.13 4.03
C ALA A 22 13.26 23.88 4.59
N ARG A 23 13.50 24.87 5.49
CA ARG A 23 12.45 25.76 6.02
C ARG A 23 11.89 26.69 4.95
N PHE A 24 12.72 27.20 4.05
CA PHE A 24 12.31 28.06 2.93
C PHE A 24 11.45 27.29 1.92
N VAL A 25 11.83 26.07 1.55
CA VAL A 25 11.03 25.21 0.68
C VAL A 25 9.69 24.83 1.34
N ALA A 26 9.69 24.53 2.65
CA ALA A 26 8.47 24.27 3.40
C ALA A 26 7.56 25.52 3.51
N LEU A 27 8.14 26.71 3.65
CA LEU A 27 7.41 27.99 3.69
C LEU A 27 6.79 28.34 2.34
N ILE A 28 7.53 28.17 1.24
CA ILE A 28 7.02 28.38 -0.13
C ILE A 28 5.91 27.36 -0.45
N GLY A 29 6.09 26.10 -0.08
CA GLY A 29 5.04 25.08 -0.21
C GLY A 29 3.76 25.46 0.55
N SER A 30 3.90 25.97 1.77
CA SER A 30 2.78 26.41 2.61
C SER A 30 2.08 27.66 2.06
N LEU A 31 2.82 28.61 1.50
CA LEU A 31 2.29 29.83 0.87
C LEU A 31 1.55 29.51 -0.44
N MET A 32 2.05 28.56 -1.25
CA MET A 32 1.36 28.12 -2.47
C MET A 32 0.06 27.34 -2.16
N ILE A 33 -0.03 26.61 -1.04
CA ILE A 33 -1.24 25.96 -0.57
C ILE A 33 -2.32 26.98 -0.21
N LEU A 34 -1.96 28.09 0.41
CA LEU A 34 -2.90 29.17 0.76
C LEU A 34 -3.49 29.88 -0.47
N TRP A 35 -2.74 29.97 -1.57
CA TRP A 35 -3.19 30.66 -2.80
C TRP A 35 -4.10 29.78 -3.68
N ARG A 36 -4.11 28.45 -3.49
CA ARG A 36 -4.88 27.48 -4.31
C ARG A 36 -6.22 27.06 -3.74
N ARG A 37 -6.69 27.65 -2.64
CA ARG A 37 -7.96 27.27 -1.96
C ARG A 37 -9.24 27.55 -2.75
N ALA A 38 -9.19 28.19 -3.91
CA ALA A 38 -10.37 28.48 -4.72
C ALA A 38 -10.64 27.32 -5.70
N THR A 39 -11.75 26.60 -5.48
CA THR A 39 -12.42 25.63 -6.37
C THR A 39 -11.84 24.22 -6.44
N ILE A 40 -11.77 23.51 -5.32
CA ILE A 40 -11.61 22.03 -5.32
C ILE A 40 -13.04 21.43 -5.29
N PRO A 41 -13.44 20.58 -6.28
CA PRO A 41 -14.69 19.84 -6.21
C PRO A 41 -14.74 19.03 -4.91
N ALA A 42 -15.93 18.88 -4.32
CA ALA A 42 -16.09 18.10 -3.10
C ALA A 42 -15.54 16.68 -3.31
N PRO A 43 -14.62 16.18 -2.47
CA PRO A 43 -13.97 14.86 -2.64
C PRO A 43 -14.98 13.71 -2.85
N ALA A 44 -16.16 13.81 -2.26
CA ALA A 44 -17.24 12.84 -2.38
C ALA A 44 -17.75 12.63 -3.82
N GLN A 45 -17.52 13.56 -4.74
CA GLN A 45 -17.95 13.41 -6.14
C GLN A 45 -16.96 12.60 -6.99
N ALA A 46 -15.70 12.49 -6.57
CA ALA A 46 -14.66 11.73 -7.25
C ALA A 46 -14.61 10.25 -6.84
N ILE A 47 -15.64 9.75 -6.11
CA ILE A 47 -15.67 8.40 -5.55
C ILE A 47 -16.91 7.65 -6.05
N GLY A 48 -16.74 6.36 -6.36
CA GLY A 48 -17.85 5.45 -6.68
C GLY A 48 -17.81 4.93 -8.12
N LEU A 49 -18.97 4.42 -8.57
CA LEU A 49 -19.15 3.79 -9.90
C LEU A 49 -19.08 4.81 -11.06
N ALA A 50 -19.56 6.03 -10.81
CA ALA A 50 -19.59 7.11 -11.80
C ALA A 50 -18.98 8.39 -11.21
N PRO A 51 -17.65 8.42 -10.99
CA PRO A 51 -17.00 9.57 -10.41
C PRO A 51 -16.99 10.76 -11.37
N ALA A 52 -17.19 11.96 -10.85
CA ALA A 52 -16.88 13.19 -11.53
C ALA A 52 -15.40 13.51 -11.37
N ILE A 53 -14.58 13.08 -12.33
CA ILE A 53 -13.14 13.30 -12.29
C ILE A 53 -12.84 14.70 -12.83
N PRO A 54 -12.20 15.60 -12.03
CA PRO A 54 -11.83 16.92 -12.48
C PRO A 54 -10.82 16.86 -13.63
N ALA A 55 -10.79 17.92 -14.44
CA ALA A 55 -9.73 18.09 -15.43
C ALA A 55 -8.35 18.11 -14.73
N PRO A 56 -7.32 17.53 -15.36
CA PRO A 56 -5.98 17.52 -14.80
C PRO A 56 -5.45 18.93 -14.58
N ARG A 57 -4.79 19.12 -13.44
CA ARG A 57 -4.09 20.36 -13.09
C ARG A 57 -2.61 20.02 -12.84
N PRO A 58 -1.78 20.03 -13.88
CA PRO A 58 -0.37 19.69 -13.74
C PRO A 58 0.28 20.54 -12.65
N GLN A 59 0.95 19.89 -11.72
CA GLN A 59 1.76 20.57 -10.71
C GLN A 59 3.01 21.10 -11.41
N GLY A 60 3.43 22.32 -11.04
CA GLY A 60 4.65 22.93 -11.59
C GLY A 60 5.93 22.24 -11.08
N ALA A 61 7.06 22.93 -11.21
CA ALA A 61 8.37 22.43 -10.77
C ALA A 61 8.41 22.01 -9.27
N LEU A 62 7.52 22.58 -8.44
CA LEU A 62 7.35 22.19 -7.05
C LEU A 62 6.03 21.42 -6.90
N PRO A 63 6.07 20.09 -6.73
CA PRO A 63 4.88 19.29 -6.49
C PRO A 63 4.23 19.64 -5.16
N THR A 64 2.92 19.44 -5.04
CA THR A 64 2.23 19.49 -3.75
C THR A 64 2.76 18.35 -2.89
N LEU A 65 3.42 18.70 -1.80
CA LEU A 65 4.02 17.76 -0.87
C LEU A 65 3.49 18.03 0.53
N LYS A 66 2.72 17.10 1.07
CA LYS A 66 2.20 17.17 2.44
C LYS A 66 2.30 15.79 3.08
N MET A 67 3.34 15.60 3.88
CA MET A 67 3.57 14.36 4.61
C MET A 67 3.44 14.63 6.11
N PRO A 68 2.50 14.02 6.81
CA PRO A 68 2.41 14.14 8.26
C PRO A 68 3.63 13.48 8.91
N THR A 69 4.10 14.05 10.01
CA THR A 69 5.16 13.44 10.81
C THR A 69 4.61 12.21 11.52
N ALA A 70 5.29 11.08 11.41
CA ALA A 70 4.94 9.87 12.13
C ALA A 70 5.11 10.07 13.63
N LYS A 71 4.06 9.82 14.40
CA LYS A 71 4.06 9.94 15.87
C LYS A 71 3.82 8.60 16.55
N GLY A 72 3.10 7.70 15.91
CA GLY A 72 2.61 6.47 16.52
C GLY A 72 1.48 6.73 17.53
N TRP A 73 0.93 5.67 18.10
CA TRP A 73 -0.16 5.71 19.07
C TRP A 73 0.38 5.94 20.48
N GLU A 74 -0.19 6.88 21.19
CA GLU A 74 0.07 7.05 22.63
C GLU A 74 -0.65 5.95 23.42
N THR A 75 -0.11 5.60 24.58
CA THR A 75 -0.71 4.56 25.45
C THR A 75 -2.18 4.88 25.73
N GLY A 76 -3.05 3.92 25.46
CA GLY A 76 -4.50 4.03 25.67
C GLY A 76 -5.27 4.73 24.55
N HIS A 77 -4.59 5.29 23.55
CA HIS A 77 -5.27 5.81 22.36
C HIS A 77 -5.50 4.70 21.33
N LEU A 78 -6.71 4.65 20.81
CA LEU A 78 -7.15 3.67 19.82
C LEU A 78 -7.73 4.41 18.60
N PRO A 79 -7.66 3.81 17.40
CA PRO A 79 -8.41 4.32 16.27
C PRO A 79 -9.91 4.24 16.54
N GLN A 80 -10.69 5.05 15.82
CA GLN A 80 -12.13 5.06 15.89
C GLN A 80 -12.72 4.00 14.97
N VAL A 81 -13.85 3.41 15.35
CA VAL A 81 -14.56 2.38 14.58
C VAL A 81 -16.02 2.75 14.32
N ALA A 82 -16.61 2.13 13.30
CA ALA A 82 -18.03 2.28 12.99
C ALA A 82 -18.92 1.83 14.16
N PRO A 83 -20.10 2.42 14.33
CA PRO A 83 -21.07 2.03 15.37
C PRO A 83 -21.37 0.53 15.33
N GLY A 84 -21.41 -0.10 16.51
CA GLY A 84 -21.61 -1.55 16.66
C GLY A 84 -20.34 -2.38 16.50
N LEU A 85 -19.18 -1.74 16.29
CA LEU A 85 -17.87 -2.39 16.27
C LEU A 85 -17.02 -1.98 17.49
N LYS A 86 -16.03 -2.79 17.79
CA LYS A 86 -14.96 -2.49 18.74
C LYS A 86 -13.60 -2.81 18.13
N VAL A 87 -12.57 -2.11 18.59
CA VAL A 87 -11.18 -2.32 18.18
C VAL A 87 -10.31 -2.58 19.41
N ASN A 88 -9.35 -3.49 19.24
CA ASN A 88 -8.24 -3.67 20.17
C ASN A 88 -6.94 -3.92 19.41
N ALA A 89 -5.80 -3.70 20.05
CA ALA A 89 -4.54 -4.14 19.51
C ALA A 89 -4.45 -5.67 19.64
N PHE A 90 -4.31 -6.36 18.51
CA PHE A 90 -4.02 -7.80 18.45
C PHE A 90 -2.55 -8.06 18.81
N ALA A 91 -1.64 -7.21 18.31
CA ALA A 91 -0.22 -7.21 18.68
C ALA A 91 0.36 -5.80 18.53
N THR A 92 1.28 -5.43 19.42
CA THR A 92 1.98 -4.13 19.43
C THR A 92 3.49 -4.33 19.37
N GLY A 93 4.25 -3.26 19.10
CA GLY A 93 5.72 -3.28 19.12
C GLY A 93 6.31 -4.16 18.02
N LEU A 94 5.63 -4.30 16.91
CA LEU A 94 6.18 -4.80 15.66
C LEU A 94 7.14 -3.77 15.06
N LYS A 95 7.72 -4.03 13.92
CA LYS A 95 8.54 -3.07 13.19
C LYS A 95 8.02 -2.93 11.77
N HIS A 96 7.22 -1.89 11.55
CA HIS A 96 6.66 -1.55 10.25
C HIS A 96 5.88 -2.73 9.61
N PRO A 97 4.83 -3.25 10.26
CA PRO A 97 4.04 -4.38 9.76
C PRO A 97 3.28 -3.98 8.50
N ARG A 98 3.41 -4.78 7.43
CA ARG A 98 2.86 -4.45 6.12
C ARG A 98 1.74 -5.38 5.68
N TRP A 99 1.94 -6.69 5.79
CA TRP A 99 0.99 -7.67 5.27
C TRP A 99 0.69 -8.72 6.31
N ILE A 100 -0.48 -9.33 6.18
CA ILE A 100 -1.01 -10.30 7.14
C ILE A 100 -1.46 -11.53 6.36
N GLU A 101 -1.04 -12.70 6.81
CA GLU A 101 -1.57 -13.99 6.38
C GLU A 101 -2.01 -14.78 7.60
N VAL A 102 -3.26 -15.21 7.62
CA VAL A 102 -3.82 -16.03 8.69
C VAL A 102 -3.68 -17.49 8.33
N LEU A 103 -2.94 -18.24 9.13
CA LEU A 103 -2.68 -19.65 8.92
C LEU A 103 -3.88 -20.53 9.39
N PRO A 104 -4.03 -21.76 8.86
CA PRO A 104 -5.17 -22.62 9.18
C PRO A 104 -5.33 -22.96 10.68
N ASN A 105 -4.24 -22.96 11.44
CA ASN A 105 -4.25 -23.16 12.89
C ASN A 105 -4.65 -21.91 13.69
N GLY A 106 -4.86 -20.77 13.03
CA GLY A 106 -5.20 -19.48 13.62
C GLY A 106 -3.99 -18.60 13.95
N ASP A 107 -2.77 -19.05 13.73
CA ASP A 107 -1.59 -18.20 13.82
C ASP A 107 -1.64 -17.10 12.75
N VAL A 108 -1.00 -15.97 13.04
CA VAL A 108 -0.98 -14.81 12.14
C VAL A 108 0.46 -14.50 11.75
N ALA A 109 0.80 -14.71 10.48
CA ALA A 109 2.08 -14.30 9.92
C ALA A 109 2.01 -12.84 9.49
N VAL A 110 3.00 -12.04 9.88
CA VAL A 110 3.08 -10.60 9.59
C VAL A 110 4.40 -10.31 8.89
N ALA A 111 4.32 -9.76 7.66
CA ALA A 111 5.50 -9.26 6.97
C ALA A 111 5.88 -7.89 7.53
N GLU A 112 7.11 -7.77 8.01
CA GLU A 112 7.71 -6.52 8.50
C GLU A 112 8.77 -6.06 7.51
N ALA A 113 8.50 -4.96 6.80
CA ALA A 113 9.36 -4.44 5.76
C ALA A 113 9.14 -2.94 5.55
N LEU A 114 10.20 -2.24 5.13
CA LEU A 114 10.18 -0.81 4.85
C LEU A 114 10.88 -0.55 3.51
N PHE A 115 10.48 0.52 2.84
CA PHE A 115 11.16 0.96 1.63
C PHE A 115 12.58 1.44 1.94
N VAL A 116 13.54 0.88 1.24
CA VAL A 116 14.95 1.27 1.33
C VAL A 116 15.25 2.21 0.17
N PRO A 117 15.52 3.50 0.42
CA PRO A 117 15.79 4.45 -0.65
C PRO A 117 17.16 4.20 -1.28
N GLY A 118 17.30 4.64 -2.53
CA GLY A 118 18.59 4.73 -3.21
C GLY A 118 19.51 5.79 -2.57
N GLY A 119 20.73 5.92 -3.09
CA GLY A 119 21.68 6.94 -2.66
C GLY A 119 21.15 8.37 -2.87
N ILE A 120 21.67 9.32 -2.11
CA ILE A 120 21.40 10.75 -2.26
C ILE A 120 22.29 11.29 -3.37
N SER A 121 21.68 11.84 -4.43
CA SER A 121 22.40 12.39 -5.58
C SER A 121 22.25 13.92 -5.70
N SER A 122 21.30 14.50 -4.97
CA SER A 122 21.00 15.94 -5.02
C SER A 122 20.50 16.47 -3.68
N VAL A 123 20.53 17.81 -3.51
CA VAL A 123 19.92 18.49 -2.35
C VAL A 123 18.41 18.24 -2.29
N PHE A 124 17.75 18.09 -3.44
CA PHE A 124 16.34 17.76 -3.52
C PHE A 124 16.09 16.34 -3.00
N ASP A 125 16.91 15.36 -3.36
CA ASP A 125 16.80 13.98 -2.85
C ASP A 125 16.99 13.94 -1.34
N TYR A 126 17.94 14.72 -0.81
CA TYR A 126 18.17 14.85 0.64
C TYR A 126 16.93 15.40 1.35
N ALA A 127 16.35 16.48 0.85
CA ALA A 127 15.17 17.11 1.45
C ALA A 127 13.95 16.17 1.38
N MET A 128 13.76 15.49 0.25
CA MET A 128 12.68 14.50 0.05
C MET A 128 12.86 13.33 1.01
N GLN A 129 14.04 12.69 1.03
CA GLN A 129 14.31 11.57 1.93
C GLN A 129 14.21 11.97 3.41
N SER A 130 14.65 13.18 3.77
CA SER A 130 14.48 13.69 5.15
C SER A 130 12.99 13.79 5.54
N THR A 131 12.16 14.28 4.62
CA THR A 131 10.69 14.35 4.83
C THR A 131 10.07 12.96 4.92
N MET A 132 10.47 12.04 4.04
CA MET A 132 9.99 10.67 4.05
C MET A 132 10.42 9.90 5.32
N ARG A 133 11.64 10.15 5.86
CA ARG A 133 12.06 9.57 7.15
C ARG A 133 11.21 10.07 8.31
N ARG A 134 10.87 11.36 8.34
CA ARG A 134 9.97 11.92 9.39
C ARG A 134 8.57 11.33 9.32
N ALA A 135 8.12 10.93 8.13
CA ALA A 135 6.85 10.25 7.92
C ALA A 135 6.94 8.74 8.12
N ALA A 136 8.08 8.19 8.53
CA ALA A 136 8.38 6.77 8.64
C ALA A 136 8.11 5.99 7.33
N ALA A 137 8.24 6.65 6.17
CA ALA A 137 7.99 6.04 4.86
C ALA A 137 9.23 5.34 4.29
N ILE A 138 10.43 5.66 4.79
CA ILE A 138 11.71 5.07 4.39
C ILE A 138 12.63 4.88 5.60
N GLY A 139 13.51 3.88 5.52
CA GLY A 139 14.49 3.61 6.57
C GLY A 139 15.18 2.26 6.38
N GLU A 140 15.67 1.72 7.48
CA GLU A 140 16.19 0.36 7.53
C GLU A 140 15.02 -0.63 7.57
N SER A 141 14.98 -1.57 6.62
CA SER A 141 13.92 -2.56 6.54
C SER A 141 14.19 -3.72 7.50
N PRO A 142 13.20 -4.14 8.32
CA PRO A 142 13.32 -5.32 9.18
C PRO A 142 13.54 -6.62 8.41
N ASN A 143 13.02 -6.72 7.20
CA ASN A 143 13.23 -7.85 6.28
C ASN A 143 12.91 -9.22 6.90
N ARG A 144 11.80 -9.30 7.65
CA ARG A 144 11.40 -10.53 8.34
C ARG A 144 9.90 -10.78 8.27
N ILE A 145 9.53 -12.00 8.60
CA ILE A 145 8.15 -12.39 8.86
C ILE A 145 8.06 -12.81 10.33
N THR A 146 7.15 -12.19 11.06
CA THR A 146 6.86 -12.50 12.47
C THR A 146 5.59 -13.33 12.54
N LEU A 147 5.62 -14.43 13.29
CA LEU A 147 4.45 -15.23 13.62
C LEU A 147 3.90 -14.80 14.98
N LEU A 148 2.61 -14.51 15.01
CA LEU A 148 1.86 -14.14 16.19
C LEU A 148 0.87 -15.26 16.52
N ARG A 149 0.77 -15.63 17.80
CA ARG A 149 -0.12 -16.69 18.26
C ARG A 149 -0.95 -16.22 19.45
N ASP A 150 -2.26 -16.31 19.30
CA ASP A 150 -3.27 -16.08 20.33
C ASP A 150 -3.76 -17.43 20.85
N ARG A 151 -3.14 -17.91 21.95
CA ARG A 151 -3.42 -19.26 22.50
C ARG A 151 -4.77 -19.35 23.18
N ASN A 152 -5.13 -18.32 23.89
CA ASN A 152 -6.35 -18.29 24.71
C ASN A 152 -7.57 -17.82 23.91
N ARG A 153 -7.36 -17.35 22.65
CA ARG A 153 -8.37 -16.86 21.72
C ARG A 153 -9.16 -15.66 22.23
N ASP A 154 -8.51 -14.79 23.01
CA ASP A 154 -9.12 -13.57 23.50
C ASP A 154 -9.00 -12.39 22.50
N GLY A 155 -8.24 -12.57 21.44
CA GLY A 155 -8.02 -11.58 20.39
C GLY A 155 -6.79 -10.69 20.65
N VAL A 156 -5.86 -11.16 21.47
CA VAL A 156 -4.54 -10.59 21.72
C VAL A 156 -3.49 -11.69 21.58
N ALA A 157 -2.45 -11.48 20.80
CA ALA A 157 -1.40 -12.47 20.63
C ALA A 157 -0.40 -12.40 21.79
N GLU A 158 -0.34 -13.47 22.60
CA GLU A 158 0.61 -13.58 23.72
C GLU A 158 2.00 -14.00 23.26
N GLU A 159 2.10 -14.75 22.17
CA GLU A 159 3.36 -15.31 21.70
C GLU A 159 3.78 -14.68 20.37
N ARG A 160 5.08 -14.48 20.24
CA ARG A 160 5.70 -13.91 19.05
C ARG A 160 6.98 -14.67 18.72
N PHE A 161 7.12 -15.03 17.43
CA PHE A 161 8.27 -15.76 16.92
C PHE A 161 8.82 -15.10 15.66
N THR A 162 10.13 -15.14 15.44
CA THR A 162 10.73 -14.86 14.15
C THR A 162 10.50 -16.04 13.23
N PHE A 163 9.49 -15.95 12.35
CA PHE A 163 9.07 -17.04 11.48
C PHE A 163 10.03 -17.25 10.31
N LEU A 164 10.39 -16.14 9.65
CA LEU A 164 11.46 -16.05 8.65
C LEU A 164 12.23 -14.76 8.85
N ASP A 165 13.53 -14.82 8.73
CA ASP A 165 14.43 -13.66 8.73
C ASP A 165 15.16 -13.53 7.37
N GLN A 166 15.91 -12.44 7.19
CA GLN A 166 16.76 -12.18 6.03
C GLN A 166 16.02 -12.27 4.67
N GLN A 167 14.74 -11.87 4.67
CA GLN A 167 13.98 -11.75 3.44
C GLN A 167 14.30 -10.43 2.75
N ASN A 168 14.05 -10.31 1.45
CA ASN A 168 14.26 -9.06 0.71
C ASN A 168 12.96 -8.28 0.59
N GLN A 169 12.67 -7.40 1.56
CA GLN A 169 11.45 -6.62 1.64
C GLN A 169 10.21 -7.51 1.40
N PRO A 170 9.92 -8.47 2.30
CA PRO A 170 8.79 -9.38 2.15
C PRO A 170 7.48 -8.61 2.22
N PHE A 171 6.47 -9.04 1.45
CA PHE A 171 5.16 -8.42 1.46
C PHE A 171 4.05 -9.47 1.45
N GLY A 172 3.58 -9.93 0.29
CA GLY A 172 2.55 -10.94 0.19
C GLY A 172 3.01 -12.30 0.71
N MET A 173 2.08 -13.01 1.34
CA MET A 173 2.30 -14.35 1.87
C MET A 173 1.10 -15.22 1.53
N ALA A 174 1.30 -16.51 1.41
CA ALA A 174 0.23 -17.48 1.21
C ALA A 174 0.70 -18.88 1.63
N LEU A 175 -0.21 -19.72 2.14
CA LEU A 175 0.08 -21.11 2.51
C LEU A 175 -0.78 -22.08 1.72
N HIS A 176 -0.16 -23.10 1.12
CA HIS A 176 -0.84 -24.20 0.46
C HIS A 176 0.02 -25.47 0.47
N ASP A 177 -0.59 -26.63 0.74
CA ASP A 177 0.03 -27.95 0.68
C ASP A 177 1.39 -28.03 1.41
N ASN A 178 1.43 -27.53 2.64
CA ASN A 178 2.65 -27.46 3.45
C ASN A 178 3.80 -26.67 2.80
N VAL A 179 3.48 -25.74 1.91
CA VAL A 179 4.43 -24.79 1.33
C VAL A 179 3.97 -23.37 1.67
N PHE A 180 4.86 -22.61 2.31
CA PHE A 180 4.65 -21.20 2.61
C PHE A 180 5.33 -20.34 1.54
N TYR A 181 4.55 -19.53 0.85
CA TYR A 181 5.00 -18.68 -0.24
C TYR A 181 5.18 -17.24 0.26
N VAL A 182 6.24 -16.59 -0.22
CA VAL A 182 6.58 -15.22 0.15
C VAL A 182 6.90 -14.41 -1.11
N GLY A 183 6.23 -13.27 -1.27
CA GLY A 183 6.54 -12.27 -2.29
C GLY A 183 7.59 -11.30 -1.76
N ASN A 184 8.86 -11.58 -2.05
CA ASN A 184 9.95 -10.63 -1.87
C ASN A 184 9.96 -9.62 -3.03
N THR A 185 10.58 -8.44 -2.85
CA THR A 185 10.60 -7.39 -3.89
C THR A 185 11.17 -7.88 -5.22
N ASP A 186 12.06 -8.87 -5.19
CA ASP A 186 12.79 -9.42 -6.35
C ASP A 186 12.39 -10.86 -6.72
N ALA A 187 11.56 -11.54 -5.93
CA ALA A 187 11.25 -12.94 -6.15
C ALA A 187 9.97 -13.43 -5.50
N LEU A 188 9.38 -14.47 -6.09
CA LEU A 188 8.46 -15.38 -5.42
C LEU A 188 9.28 -16.52 -4.81
N MET A 189 9.24 -16.65 -3.48
CA MET A 189 9.94 -17.68 -2.72
C MET A 189 8.96 -18.70 -2.15
N ALA A 190 9.41 -19.95 -2.00
CA ALA A 190 8.66 -21.04 -1.38
C ALA A 190 9.48 -21.72 -0.30
N PHE A 191 8.88 -21.97 0.84
CA PHE A 191 9.49 -22.59 2.02
C PHE A 191 8.65 -23.77 2.47
N ASP A 192 9.29 -24.86 2.84
CA ASP A 192 8.58 -26.01 3.41
C ASP A 192 8.01 -25.62 4.78
N TYR A 193 6.71 -25.87 4.98
CA TYR A 193 5.97 -25.57 6.18
C TYR A 193 5.50 -26.87 6.86
N GLN A 194 5.62 -26.90 8.16
CA GLN A 194 4.99 -27.93 8.99
C GLN A 194 3.96 -27.29 9.90
N ASN A 195 2.82 -27.95 10.09
CA ASN A 195 1.78 -27.43 10.98
C ASN A 195 2.36 -27.11 12.35
N ASP A 196 1.90 -26.00 12.95
CA ASP A 196 2.35 -25.44 14.22
C ASP A 196 3.84 -25.00 14.28
N ALA A 197 4.55 -24.99 13.14
CA ALA A 197 5.90 -24.46 13.09
C ALA A 197 5.94 -22.99 13.56
N THR A 198 6.87 -22.69 14.46
CA THR A 198 7.13 -21.32 14.92
C THR A 198 8.30 -20.65 14.18
N ARG A 199 9.00 -21.42 13.35
CA ARG A 199 10.09 -20.97 12.48
C ARG A 199 10.16 -21.85 11.24
N LEU A 200 10.37 -21.23 10.09
CA LEU A 200 10.73 -21.93 8.85
C LEU A 200 12.24 -21.98 8.72
N ASN A 201 12.76 -23.10 8.25
CA ASN A 201 14.19 -23.36 8.12
C ASN A 201 14.56 -23.57 6.64
N GLY A 202 15.83 -23.29 6.33
CA GLY A 202 16.36 -23.47 4.98
C GLY A 202 16.29 -22.21 4.12
N PRO A 203 16.99 -22.23 2.96
CA PRO A 203 17.15 -21.05 2.09
C PRO A 203 15.88 -20.70 1.29
N GLY A 204 14.88 -21.57 1.31
CA GLY A 204 13.73 -21.47 0.41
C GLY A 204 14.08 -21.78 -1.05
N ARG A 205 13.05 -21.92 -1.88
CA ARG A 205 13.18 -22.14 -3.33
C ARG A 205 12.65 -20.91 -4.05
N LYS A 206 13.42 -20.35 -4.96
CA LYS A 206 12.95 -19.26 -5.83
C LYS A 206 12.14 -19.85 -6.99
N LEU A 207 10.89 -19.42 -7.12
CA LEU A 207 9.96 -19.88 -8.15
C LEU A 207 9.88 -18.92 -9.34
N ALA A 208 9.91 -17.61 -9.08
CA ALA A 208 9.90 -16.57 -10.10
C ALA A 208 10.78 -15.39 -9.67
N SER A 209 11.26 -14.60 -10.63
CA SER A 209 12.05 -13.39 -10.39
C SER A 209 11.30 -12.16 -10.88
N PHE A 210 11.41 -11.06 -10.14
CA PHE A 210 10.84 -9.76 -10.47
C PHE A 210 11.92 -8.68 -10.41
N LYS A 211 11.74 -7.59 -11.17
CA LYS A 211 12.64 -6.44 -11.11
C LYS A 211 12.41 -5.68 -9.79
N PRO A 212 13.43 -5.51 -8.91
CA PRO A 212 13.27 -4.74 -7.67
C PRO A 212 13.22 -3.22 -7.92
N GLY A 213 12.95 -2.44 -6.87
CA GLY A 213 12.92 -0.98 -6.90
C GLY A 213 11.54 -0.40 -7.25
N GLY A 214 11.39 0.93 -7.17
CA GLY A 214 10.12 1.63 -7.37
C GLY A 214 9.04 1.17 -6.40
N HIS A 215 7.88 0.79 -6.92
CA HIS A 215 6.84 0.13 -6.13
C HIS A 215 7.30 -1.30 -5.81
N TRP A 216 7.77 -1.49 -4.60
CA TRP A 216 8.50 -2.69 -4.15
C TRP A 216 7.61 -3.82 -3.64
N THR A 217 6.33 -3.59 -3.40
CA THR A 217 5.40 -4.59 -2.86
C THR A 217 5.09 -5.69 -3.87
N ARG A 218 4.96 -6.93 -3.38
CA ARG A 218 4.59 -8.12 -4.17
C ARG A 218 3.51 -8.86 -3.40
N SER A 219 2.25 -8.46 -3.59
CA SER A 219 1.11 -9.18 -3.02
C SER A 219 0.90 -10.51 -3.73
N LEU A 220 0.41 -11.50 -3.00
CA LEU A 220 0.16 -12.85 -3.50
C LEU A 220 -1.30 -13.24 -3.29
N ILE A 221 -1.87 -13.99 -4.25
CA ILE A 221 -3.11 -14.73 -4.05
C ILE A 221 -3.12 -15.98 -4.94
N PHE A 222 -3.59 -17.10 -4.40
CA PHE A 222 -3.81 -18.30 -5.20
C PHE A 222 -5.01 -18.16 -6.14
N SER A 223 -4.99 -18.86 -7.27
CA SER A 223 -6.21 -19.16 -8.02
C SER A 223 -7.20 -19.96 -7.15
N PRO A 224 -8.51 -19.93 -7.45
CA PRO A 224 -9.50 -20.70 -6.69
C PRO A 224 -9.21 -22.21 -6.64
N ASP A 225 -8.65 -22.78 -7.69
CA ASP A 225 -8.23 -24.18 -7.79
C ASP A 225 -6.83 -24.46 -7.21
N ARG A 226 -6.15 -23.41 -6.69
CA ARG A 226 -4.81 -23.49 -6.11
C ARG A 226 -3.69 -23.93 -7.05
N SER A 227 -3.93 -23.97 -8.36
CA SER A 227 -2.92 -24.36 -9.36
C SER A 227 -1.95 -23.24 -9.71
N LYS A 228 -2.29 -21.98 -9.38
CA LYS A 228 -1.54 -20.76 -9.76
C LYS A 228 -1.45 -19.78 -8.62
N ILE A 229 -0.44 -18.89 -8.70
CA ILE A 229 -0.33 -17.69 -7.85
C ILE A 229 -0.35 -16.45 -8.75
N TYR A 230 -1.16 -15.46 -8.37
CA TYR A 230 -1.14 -14.13 -8.95
C TYR A 230 -0.28 -13.20 -8.11
N VAL A 231 0.58 -12.39 -8.76
CA VAL A 231 1.54 -11.51 -8.09
C VAL A 231 1.42 -10.09 -8.65
N GLY A 232 1.09 -9.11 -7.80
CA GLY A 232 1.09 -7.71 -8.16
C GLY A 232 2.51 -7.14 -8.25
N VAL A 233 2.84 -6.46 -9.35
CA VAL A 233 4.14 -5.81 -9.58
C VAL A 233 3.90 -4.39 -10.05
N GLY A 234 4.19 -3.39 -9.20
CA GLY A 234 4.01 -1.99 -9.55
C GLY A 234 5.12 -1.42 -10.44
N SER A 235 4.90 -0.22 -10.99
CA SER A 235 5.85 0.51 -11.82
C SER A 235 7.14 0.87 -11.08
N LEU A 236 8.20 1.16 -11.82
CA LEU A 236 9.43 1.71 -11.26
C LEU A 236 9.26 3.21 -10.96
N SER A 237 8.59 3.91 -11.86
CA SER A 237 8.48 5.37 -11.89
C SER A 237 7.01 5.84 -11.80
N ASN A 238 6.80 7.15 -11.77
CA ASN A 238 5.45 7.73 -11.68
C ASN A 238 4.69 7.64 -13.02
N ILE A 239 5.34 8.00 -14.12
CA ILE A 239 4.75 8.12 -15.45
C ILE A 239 5.66 7.57 -16.56
N ALA A 240 6.51 6.60 -16.26
CA ALA A 240 7.54 6.10 -17.16
C ALA A 240 8.59 7.17 -17.56
N GLU A 241 8.84 8.16 -16.71
CA GLU A 241 9.81 9.23 -16.93
C GLU A 241 11.27 8.75 -17.04
N LEU A 242 11.54 7.50 -16.63
CA LEU A 242 12.84 6.86 -16.75
C LEU A 242 13.00 6.02 -18.03
N GLY A 243 11.98 6.04 -18.92
CA GLY A 243 11.90 5.24 -20.14
C GLY A 243 11.04 3.98 -19.99
N MET A 244 10.46 3.51 -21.09
CA MET A 244 9.60 2.33 -21.09
C MET A 244 10.37 1.02 -20.94
N GLU A 245 11.64 0.99 -21.29
CA GLU A 245 12.51 -0.20 -21.19
C GLU A 245 12.75 -0.61 -19.74
N VAL A 246 12.77 0.33 -18.79
CA VAL A 246 12.92 0.01 -17.38
C VAL A 246 11.60 -0.46 -16.76
N GLU A 247 10.47 -0.14 -17.38
CA GLU A 247 9.12 -0.56 -16.97
C GLU A 247 8.71 -1.92 -17.54
N GLU A 248 9.51 -2.53 -18.43
CA GLU A 248 9.22 -3.86 -18.95
C GLU A 248 9.05 -4.89 -17.83
N GLY A 249 7.91 -5.61 -17.82
CA GLY A 249 7.56 -6.56 -16.76
C GLY A 249 7.09 -5.90 -15.46
N ARG A 250 6.66 -4.63 -15.51
CA ARG A 250 6.12 -3.87 -14.38
C ARG A 250 4.72 -3.34 -14.68
N ALA A 251 4.12 -2.66 -13.70
CA ALA A 251 2.76 -2.14 -13.76
C ALA A 251 1.75 -3.21 -14.22
N CYS A 252 1.83 -4.40 -13.62
CA CYS A 252 1.11 -5.58 -14.06
C CYS A 252 0.81 -6.54 -12.91
N ILE A 253 -0.03 -7.53 -13.20
CA ILE A 253 -0.21 -8.72 -12.38
C ILE A 253 0.33 -9.91 -13.15
N TYR A 254 1.23 -10.66 -12.54
CA TYR A 254 1.73 -11.93 -13.06
C TYR A 254 0.83 -13.08 -12.63
N GLU A 255 0.76 -14.10 -13.49
CA GLU A 255 0.28 -15.44 -13.17
C GLU A 255 1.48 -16.39 -13.19
N VAL A 256 1.69 -17.13 -12.12
CA VAL A 256 2.75 -18.14 -11.98
C VAL A 256 2.10 -19.50 -11.80
N ASP A 257 2.39 -20.44 -12.71
CA ASP A 257 1.93 -21.82 -12.62
C ASP A 257 2.75 -22.58 -11.58
N LEU A 258 2.08 -23.25 -10.63
CA LEU A 258 2.75 -23.92 -9.51
C LEU A 258 3.34 -25.30 -9.87
N LYS A 259 3.00 -25.84 -11.01
CA LYS A 259 3.53 -27.11 -11.50
C LYS A 259 4.79 -26.92 -12.37
N THR A 260 4.74 -25.93 -13.27
CA THR A 260 5.85 -25.67 -14.23
C THR A 260 6.75 -24.54 -13.77
N TYR A 261 6.31 -23.67 -12.85
CA TYR A 261 6.94 -22.42 -12.43
C TYR A 261 7.09 -21.38 -13.57
N GLU A 262 6.40 -21.59 -14.68
CA GLU A 262 6.32 -20.59 -15.74
C GLU A 262 5.50 -19.39 -15.28
N SER A 263 5.96 -18.21 -15.64
CA SER A 263 5.27 -16.95 -15.32
C SER A 263 4.92 -16.18 -16.58
N ARG A 264 3.74 -15.57 -16.61
CA ARG A 264 3.29 -14.67 -17.68
C ARG A 264 2.62 -13.44 -17.09
N ILE A 265 2.58 -12.36 -17.85
CA ILE A 265 1.75 -11.21 -17.50
C ILE A 265 0.29 -11.59 -17.72
N PHE A 266 -0.50 -11.54 -16.65
CA PHE A 266 -1.94 -11.79 -16.68
C PHE A 266 -2.72 -10.54 -17.10
N ALA A 267 -2.37 -9.36 -16.52
CA ALA A 267 -2.94 -8.07 -16.88
C ALA A 267 -1.89 -6.98 -16.74
N SER A 268 -1.99 -5.90 -17.53
CA SER A 268 -1.00 -4.83 -17.60
C SER A 268 -1.61 -3.44 -17.57
N GLY A 269 -0.77 -2.38 -17.49
CA GLY A 269 -1.23 -1.01 -17.40
C GLY A 269 -1.85 -0.64 -16.05
N LEU A 270 -1.57 -1.42 -15.02
CA LEU A 270 -1.96 -1.22 -13.62
C LEU A 270 -0.77 -0.57 -12.89
N ARG A 271 -0.75 0.76 -12.74
CA ARG A 271 0.45 1.47 -12.23
C ARG A 271 1.04 0.82 -10.98
N ASN A 272 0.26 0.65 -9.93
CA ASN A 272 0.68 -0.05 -8.72
C ASN A 272 -0.46 -0.90 -8.16
N PRO A 273 -0.67 -2.13 -8.70
CA PRO A 273 -1.63 -3.07 -8.16
C PRO A 273 -1.08 -3.68 -6.88
N VAL A 274 -1.72 -3.44 -5.74
CA VAL A 274 -1.23 -3.93 -4.45
C VAL A 274 -2.16 -5.00 -3.89
N GLY A 275 -3.28 -4.65 -3.30
CA GLY A 275 -4.22 -5.61 -2.76
C GLY A 275 -4.90 -6.41 -3.85
N VAL A 276 -4.98 -7.72 -3.68
CA VAL A 276 -5.67 -8.65 -4.57
C VAL A 276 -6.62 -9.53 -3.77
N ALA A 277 -7.83 -9.75 -4.28
CA ALA A 277 -8.84 -10.59 -3.63
C ALA A 277 -9.78 -11.23 -4.66
N TRP A 278 -10.30 -12.42 -4.35
CA TRP A 278 -11.36 -13.04 -5.13
C TRP A 278 -12.74 -12.59 -4.65
N GLU A 279 -13.60 -12.20 -5.57
CA GLU A 279 -15.02 -12.09 -5.33
C GLU A 279 -15.63 -13.50 -5.56
N PRO A 280 -16.23 -14.12 -4.53
CA PRO A 280 -16.54 -15.54 -4.57
C PRO A 280 -17.74 -15.90 -5.44
N THR A 281 -18.70 -14.98 -5.66
CA THR A 281 -19.92 -15.28 -6.43
C THR A 281 -19.64 -15.49 -7.91
N THR A 282 -18.79 -14.64 -8.49
CA THR A 282 -18.41 -14.71 -9.91
C THR A 282 -17.02 -15.30 -10.12
N GLN A 283 -16.31 -15.62 -9.04
CA GLN A 283 -14.91 -16.06 -9.04
C GLN A 283 -14.00 -15.09 -9.82
N SER A 284 -14.25 -13.80 -9.66
CA SER A 284 -13.48 -12.75 -10.32
C SER A 284 -12.35 -12.26 -9.42
N LEU A 285 -11.17 -12.11 -10.02
CA LEU A 285 -10.02 -11.46 -9.35
C LEU A 285 -10.23 -9.96 -9.34
N TRP A 286 -10.03 -9.33 -8.19
CA TRP A 286 -10.10 -7.89 -7.99
C TRP A 286 -8.78 -7.35 -7.44
N THR A 287 -8.46 -6.09 -7.78
CA THR A 287 -7.28 -5.40 -7.26
C THR A 287 -7.60 -3.95 -6.94
N VAL A 288 -6.85 -3.38 -6.00
CA VAL A 288 -6.76 -1.94 -5.77
C VAL A 288 -5.48 -1.42 -6.41
N VAL A 289 -5.57 -0.27 -7.08
CA VAL A 289 -4.45 0.32 -7.83
C VAL A 289 -4.25 1.76 -7.37
N ASN A 290 -3.00 2.08 -7.06
CA ASN A 290 -2.59 3.45 -6.82
C ASN A 290 -2.15 4.09 -8.13
N GLU A 291 -2.82 5.17 -8.49
CA GLU A 291 -2.58 5.92 -9.71
C GLU A 291 -1.43 6.93 -9.57
N ARG A 292 -1.11 7.56 -10.67
CA ARG A 292 -0.02 8.51 -10.80
C ARG A 292 -0.24 9.82 -10.03
N ASP A 293 0.86 10.44 -9.65
CA ASP A 293 0.90 11.72 -8.96
C ASP A 293 1.07 12.92 -9.92
N GLY A 294 0.83 14.13 -9.41
CA GLY A 294 1.28 15.36 -10.04
C GLY A 294 0.32 16.02 -11.04
N ILE A 295 -0.96 15.61 -11.11
CA ILE A 295 -1.98 16.26 -11.96
C ILE A 295 -3.24 16.71 -11.22
N GLY A 296 -3.18 16.84 -9.93
CA GLY A 296 -4.25 17.39 -9.09
C GLY A 296 -4.60 16.51 -7.91
N ASP A 297 -5.33 17.09 -6.96
CA ASP A 297 -5.70 16.41 -5.72
C ASP A 297 -6.70 15.27 -5.94
N GLU A 298 -7.58 15.37 -6.93
CA GLU A 298 -8.61 14.38 -7.24
C GLU A 298 -8.38 13.63 -8.56
N THR A 299 -7.25 13.87 -9.24
CA THR A 299 -6.99 13.33 -10.59
C THR A 299 -5.59 12.76 -10.69
N PRO A 300 -5.47 11.51 -11.18
CA PRO A 300 -6.55 10.52 -11.34
C PRO A 300 -6.93 9.90 -9.99
N PRO A 301 -8.12 9.31 -9.86
CA PRO A 301 -8.47 8.58 -8.64
C PRO A 301 -7.74 7.24 -8.59
N ASP A 302 -7.34 6.82 -7.39
CA ASP A 302 -7.06 5.42 -7.11
C ASP A 302 -8.35 4.61 -7.31
N TYR A 303 -8.23 3.32 -7.62
CA TYR A 303 -9.41 2.55 -7.99
C TYR A 303 -9.38 1.09 -7.52
N LEU A 304 -10.58 0.52 -7.44
CA LEU A 304 -10.85 -0.91 -7.31
C LEU A 304 -11.39 -1.41 -8.64
N THR A 305 -10.82 -2.48 -9.18
CA THR A 305 -11.25 -3.03 -10.47
C THR A 305 -11.14 -4.55 -10.53
N LYS A 306 -12.04 -5.15 -11.30
CA LYS A 306 -11.93 -6.53 -11.75
C LYS A 306 -10.74 -6.68 -12.69
N VAL A 307 -9.96 -7.73 -12.51
CA VAL A 307 -8.79 -8.03 -13.34
C VAL A 307 -9.16 -9.13 -14.34
N GLU A 308 -8.97 -8.85 -15.63
CA GLU A 308 -9.27 -9.80 -16.72
C GLU A 308 -7.99 -10.21 -17.43
N ASP A 309 -7.91 -11.48 -17.84
CA ASP A 309 -6.76 -12.03 -18.56
C ASP A 309 -6.51 -11.28 -19.89
N GLY A 310 -5.27 -10.88 -20.11
CA GLY A 310 -4.85 -10.11 -21.29
C GLY A 310 -5.31 -8.64 -21.30
N ALA A 311 -6.00 -8.16 -20.26
CA ALA A 311 -6.49 -6.79 -20.21
C ALA A 311 -5.37 -5.77 -19.96
N PHE A 312 -5.56 -4.55 -20.52
CA PHE A 312 -4.72 -3.38 -20.31
C PHE A 312 -5.53 -2.27 -19.64
N TYR A 313 -5.00 -1.65 -18.57
CA TYR A 313 -5.71 -0.68 -17.73
C TYR A 313 -5.22 0.77 -17.87
N GLY A 314 -4.34 1.05 -18.83
CA GLY A 314 -4.04 2.39 -19.32
C GLY A 314 -2.66 2.92 -18.99
N TRP A 315 -2.10 2.67 -17.80
CA TRP A 315 -0.80 3.24 -17.43
C TRP A 315 0.33 2.77 -18.38
N PRO A 316 1.25 3.65 -18.83
CA PRO A 316 1.35 5.07 -18.51
C PRO A 316 0.58 6.01 -19.46
N TYR A 317 -0.01 5.52 -20.56
CA TYR A 317 -0.53 6.30 -21.67
C TYR A 317 -1.84 7.02 -21.39
N CYS A 318 -2.66 6.46 -20.52
CA CYS A 318 -3.95 7.01 -20.15
C CYS A 318 -4.35 6.53 -18.74
N TYR A 319 -5.34 7.16 -18.16
CA TYR A 319 -5.91 6.83 -16.84
C TYR A 319 -7.44 6.82 -16.91
N TRP A 320 -8.07 6.20 -15.94
CA TRP A 320 -9.53 6.07 -15.80
C TRP A 320 -10.22 5.70 -17.13
N GLY A 321 -9.74 4.67 -17.79
CA GLY A 321 -10.13 4.27 -19.13
C GLY A 321 -9.24 4.93 -20.18
N GLN A 322 -9.82 5.69 -21.10
CA GLN A 322 -9.11 6.26 -22.27
C GLN A 322 -8.81 7.75 -22.13
N THR A 323 -8.76 8.29 -20.90
CA THR A 323 -8.33 9.67 -20.69
C THR A 323 -6.82 9.77 -20.88
N VAL A 324 -6.39 10.36 -21.98
CA VAL A 324 -4.97 10.43 -22.39
C VAL A 324 -4.15 11.21 -21.38
N ASP A 325 -2.98 10.70 -20.99
CA ASP A 325 -1.94 11.47 -20.31
C ASP A 325 -0.94 12.01 -21.34
N GLU A 326 -1.06 13.29 -21.70
CA GLU A 326 -0.27 13.92 -22.75
C GLU A 326 1.22 14.07 -22.42
N ARG A 327 1.64 13.73 -21.20
CA ARG A 327 3.02 13.90 -20.74
C ARG A 327 3.94 12.72 -21.00
N VAL A 328 3.41 11.65 -21.61
CA VAL A 328 4.18 10.46 -21.99
C VAL A 328 4.10 10.25 -23.50
N PRO A 329 5.10 9.61 -24.12
CA PRO A 329 4.99 9.14 -25.51
C PRO A 329 3.74 8.29 -25.68
N GLN A 330 2.94 8.58 -26.71
CA GLN A 330 1.62 7.96 -26.87
C GLN A 330 1.67 6.67 -27.67
N ASP A 331 0.82 5.71 -27.28
CA ASP A 331 0.46 4.54 -28.07
C ASP A 331 -1.08 4.51 -28.25
N PRO A 332 -1.61 5.06 -29.36
CA PRO A 332 -3.06 5.11 -29.59
C PRO A 332 -3.73 3.73 -29.64
N GLN A 333 -2.99 2.68 -30.02
CA GLN A 333 -3.55 1.34 -30.07
C GLN A 333 -3.76 0.76 -28.65
N LEU A 334 -2.84 1.01 -27.74
CA LEU A 334 -3.00 0.66 -26.33
C LEU A 334 -4.07 1.51 -25.65
N VAL A 335 -4.10 2.83 -25.90
CA VAL A 335 -5.15 3.71 -25.38
C VAL A 335 -6.54 3.20 -25.80
N ALA A 336 -6.73 2.82 -27.06
CA ALA A 336 -8.01 2.29 -27.56
C ALA A 336 -8.43 0.97 -26.90
N LYS A 337 -7.49 0.18 -26.38
CA LYS A 337 -7.73 -1.08 -25.66
C LYS A 337 -7.90 -0.91 -24.17
N ALA A 338 -7.57 0.27 -23.62
CA ALA A 338 -7.56 0.49 -22.19
C ALA A 338 -8.94 0.27 -21.56
N ARG A 339 -8.98 -0.58 -20.54
CA ARG A 339 -10.19 -0.86 -19.74
C ARG A 339 -10.42 0.28 -18.77
N ARG A 340 -11.67 0.69 -18.64
CA ARG A 340 -12.07 1.61 -17.58
C ARG A 340 -12.18 0.83 -16.27
N PRO A 341 -11.57 1.33 -15.17
CA PRO A 341 -11.76 0.74 -13.85
C PRO A 341 -13.22 0.75 -13.38
N ASP A 342 -13.59 -0.20 -12.52
CA ASP A 342 -14.98 -0.39 -12.09
C ASP A 342 -15.42 0.60 -11.02
N TYR A 343 -14.51 1.04 -10.13
CA TYR A 343 -14.88 1.84 -8.96
C TYR A 343 -13.74 2.77 -8.52
N ALA A 344 -14.00 4.07 -8.48
CA ALA A 344 -13.07 5.07 -7.99
C ALA A 344 -13.06 5.13 -6.46
N LEU A 345 -11.86 5.18 -5.87
CA LEU A 345 -11.64 5.27 -4.42
C LEU A 345 -11.31 6.69 -3.95
N GLY A 346 -11.16 7.64 -4.89
CA GLY A 346 -10.72 9.01 -4.65
C GLY A 346 -9.24 9.23 -4.95
N GLY A 347 -8.83 10.50 -5.09
CA GLY A 347 -7.45 10.84 -5.43
C GLY A 347 -6.48 10.54 -4.30
N HIS A 348 -5.36 9.88 -4.63
CA HIS A 348 -4.20 9.66 -3.75
C HIS A 348 -4.51 8.97 -2.41
N THR A 349 -5.51 8.09 -2.35
CA THR A 349 -5.85 7.39 -1.11
C THR A 349 -4.79 6.39 -0.67
N ALA A 350 -3.89 6.01 -1.58
CA ALA A 350 -2.91 4.94 -1.42
C ALA A 350 -3.56 3.67 -0.90
N SER A 351 -4.57 3.17 -1.63
CA SER A 351 -5.28 1.94 -1.31
C SER A 351 -4.35 0.74 -1.51
N LEU A 352 -3.95 0.08 -0.41
CA LEU A 352 -2.94 -0.98 -0.42
C LEU A 352 -3.54 -2.34 -0.08
N GLY A 353 -4.18 -2.49 1.08
CA GLY A 353 -4.79 -3.75 1.51
C GLY A 353 -6.12 -4.01 0.83
N LEU A 354 -6.42 -5.27 0.53
CA LEU A 354 -7.71 -5.69 -0.01
C LEU A 354 -8.04 -7.09 0.52
N CYS A 355 -9.23 -7.27 1.09
CA CYS A 355 -9.78 -8.59 1.36
C CYS A 355 -11.28 -8.62 1.15
N TRP A 356 -11.82 -9.78 0.79
CA TRP A 356 -13.26 -10.03 0.74
C TRP A 356 -13.80 -10.18 2.16
N LEU A 357 -14.86 -9.44 2.45
CA LEU A 357 -15.64 -9.56 3.69
C LEU A 357 -16.91 -10.36 3.40
N PRO A 358 -17.05 -11.59 3.89
CA PRO A 358 -18.32 -12.32 3.82
C PRO A 358 -19.41 -11.62 4.63
N GLU A 359 -20.65 -11.77 4.19
CA GLU A 359 -21.82 -11.32 4.96
C GLU A 359 -21.83 -11.92 6.38
N GLY A 360 -22.20 -11.12 7.36
CA GLY A 360 -22.25 -11.53 8.77
C GLY A 360 -20.91 -11.48 9.51
N THR A 361 -19.79 -11.13 8.85
CA THR A 361 -18.47 -11.03 9.50
C THR A 361 -18.39 -9.82 10.44
N LEU A 362 -18.91 -8.67 10.03
CA LEU A 362 -19.00 -7.44 10.84
C LEU A 362 -20.44 -6.96 10.92
N PRO A 363 -20.99 -6.70 12.12
CA PRO A 363 -22.33 -6.16 12.28
C PRO A 363 -22.54 -4.87 11.48
N GLY A 364 -23.67 -4.79 10.77
CA GLY A 364 -24.01 -3.64 9.95
C GLY A 364 -23.28 -3.54 8.60
N PHE A 365 -22.39 -4.48 8.27
CA PHE A 365 -21.73 -4.59 6.98
C PHE A 365 -22.18 -5.89 6.28
N GLY A 366 -22.55 -5.78 5.01
CA GLY A 366 -22.86 -6.92 4.17
C GLY A 366 -21.62 -7.53 3.54
N ALA A 367 -21.80 -8.29 2.45
CA ALA A 367 -20.68 -8.80 1.65
C ALA A 367 -20.05 -7.67 0.81
N GLY A 368 -18.71 -7.69 0.69
CA GLY A 368 -17.98 -6.68 -0.09
C GLY A 368 -16.48 -6.72 0.13
N MET A 369 -15.81 -5.65 -0.28
CA MET A 369 -14.35 -5.51 -0.16
C MET A 369 -13.99 -4.56 0.98
N VAL A 370 -13.08 -5.01 1.84
CA VAL A 370 -12.40 -4.17 2.84
C VAL A 370 -11.08 -3.69 2.25
N ILE A 371 -10.80 -2.40 2.37
CA ILE A 371 -9.64 -1.75 1.76
C ILE A 371 -8.88 -0.95 2.82
N GLY A 372 -7.60 -1.25 3.01
CA GLY A 372 -6.69 -0.43 3.80
C GLY A 372 -6.15 0.73 2.96
N GLN A 373 -6.49 1.97 3.35
CA GLN A 373 -6.03 3.19 2.68
C GLN A 373 -4.88 3.81 3.48
N HIS A 374 -3.67 3.68 2.97
CA HIS A 374 -2.44 4.11 3.62
C HIS A 374 -2.31 5.64 3.75
N GLY A 375 -2.94 6.35 2.83
CA GLY A 375 -3.05 7.80 2.86
C GLY A 375 -2.07 8.55 1.97
N SER A 376 -2.50 9.73 1.55
CA SER A 376 -1.85 10.58 0.55
C SER A 376 -0.61 11.30 1.07
N TRP A 377 0.23 11.73 0.12
CA TRP A 377 1.34 12.65 0.33
C TRP A 377 1.41 13.76 -0.74
N ASN A 378 0.84 13.52 -1.92
CA ASN A 378 0.83 14.46 -3.06
C ASN A 378 -0.55 15.14 -3.18
N ARG A 379 -1.01 15.76 -2.07
CA ARG A 379 -2.33 16.35 -1.98
C ARG A 379 -2.36 17.51 -0.98
N SER A 380 -3.16 18.55 -1.24
CA SER A 380 -3.28 19.73 -0.39
C SER A 380 -4.04 19.46 0.91
N THR A 381 -5.12 18.67 0.83
CA THR A 381 -5.84 18.10 1.98
C THR A 381 -5.65 16.60 1.92
N LEU A 382 -5.19 15.99 3.00
CA LEU A 382 -4.88 14.57 3.02
C LEU A 382 -6.13 13.71 2.83
N SER A 383 -5.98 12.56 2.15
CA SER A 383 -7.00 11.55 1.91
C SER A 383 -6.51 10.16 2.30
N GLY A 384 -7.41 9.20 2.46
CA GLY A 384 -7.05 7.88 2.98
C GLY A 384 -6.88 7.89 4.49
N TYR A 385 -5.83 7.26 5.04
CA TYR A 385 -5.59 7.10 6.49
C TYR A 385 -6.76 6.45 7.22
N ARG A 386 -7.34 5.42 6.62
CA ARG A 386 -8.52 4.72 7.14
C ARG A 386 -8.68 3.35 6.50
N VAL A 387 -9.56 2.56 7.06
CA VAL A 387 -10.04 1.31 6.45
C VAL A 387 -11.47 1.52 6.00
N VAL A 388 -11.76 1.25 4.74
CA VAL A 388 -13.08 1.41 4.15
C VAL A 388 -13.65 0.09 3.67
N PHE A 389 -14.97 0.00 3.64
CA PHE A 389 -15.74 -1.10 3.08
C PHE A 389 -16.47 -0.62 1.83
N VAL A 390 -16.28 -1.31 0.71
CA VAL A 390 -17.05 -1.14 -0.52
C VAL A 390 -18.04 -2.28 -0.61
N PRO A 391 -19.36 -2.01 -0.52
CA PRO A 391 -20.37 -3.06 -0.62
C PRO A 391 -20.43 -3.66 -2.01
N PHE A 392 -20.75 -4.95 -2.10
CA PHE A 392 -20.93 -5.66 -3.35
C PHE A 392 -22.34 -6.22 -3.46
N SER A 393 -22.84 -6.29 -4.69
CA SER A 393 -24.09 -6.94 -5.04
C SER A 393 -23.95 -7.59 -6.42
N ASN A 394 -24.35 -8.85 -6.55
CA ASN A 394 -24.22 -9.61 -7.80
C ASN A 394 -22.80 -9.58 -8.40
N GLY A 395 -21.76 -9.73 -7.55
CA GLY A 395 -20.36 -9.77 -7.96
C GLY A 395 -19.76 -8.42 -8.37
N LYS A 396 -20.42 -7.30 -8.10
CA LYS A 396 -19.98 -5.93 -8.48
C LYS A 396 -20.07 -4.96 -7.31
N PRO A 397 -19.19 -3.94 -7.26
CA PRO A 397 -19.32 -2.87 -6.29
C PRO A 397 -20.70 -2.21 -6.38
N SER A 398 -21.24 -1.84 -5.22
CA SER A 398 -22.54 -1.17 -5.10
C SER A 398 -22.49 -0.08 -4.03
N GLY A 399 -23.17 1.05 -4.28
CA GLY A 399 -23.22 2.12 -3.29
C GLY A 399 -21.91 2.87 -3.06
N ARG A 400 -21.83 3.59 -1.94
CA ARG A 400 -20.65 4.37 -1.53
C ARG A 400 -19.80 3.60 -0.54
N PRO A 401 -18.47 3.88 -0.46
CA PRO A 401 -17.64 3.27 0.56
C PRO A 401 -18.06 3.76 1.94
N ARG A 402 -17.90 2.91 2.95
CA ARG A 402 -18.21 3.18 4.36
C ARG A 402 -16.97 2.98 5.20
N ASP A 403 -16.71 3.87 6.13
CA ASP A 403 -15.56 3.74 7.04
C ASP A 403 -15.81 2.59 8.03
N ILE A 404 -14.79 1.73 8.21
CA ILE A 404 -14.72 0.72 9.27
C ILE A 404 -13.86 1.23 10.42
N LEU A 405 -12.69 1.80 10.10
CA LEU A 405 -11.65 2.21 11.06
C LEU A 405 -10.98 3.50 10.58
N TRP A 406 -10.88 4.52 11.44
CA TRP A 406 -10.29 5.82 11.10
C TRP A 406 -9.64 6.49 12.33
N GLY A 407 -9.21 7.75 12.19
CA GLY A 407 -8.55 8.49 13.29
C GLY A 407 -7.04 8.31 13.30
N PHE A 408 -6.46 7.90 12.18
CA PHE A 408 -5.02 7.71 12.03
C PHE A 408 -4.23 9.03 11.81
N LEU A 409 -4.93 10.15 11.60
CA LEU A 409 -4.35 11.49 11.48
C LEU A 409 -4.77 12.38 12.63
N SER A 410 -3.90 13.31 13.00
CA SER A 410 -4.28 14.44 13.85
C SER A 410 -5.27 15.36 13.12
N PRO A 411 -6.18 16.07 13.83
CA PRO A 411 -7.18 16.94 13.21
C PRO A 411 -6.58 18.07 12.34
N ASP A 412 -5.35 18.48 12.62
CA ASP A 412 -4.61 19.50 11.85
C ASP A 412 -3.72 18.91 10.74
N GLU A 413 -3.80 17.58 10.52
CA GLU A 413 -3.04 16.81 9.51
C GLU A 413 -1.51 16.95 9.62
N ARG A 414 -0.98 17.37 10.79
CA ARG A 414 0.47 17.46 10.99
C ARG A 414 1.13 16.17 11.42
N TYR A 415 0.36 15.27 12.05
CA TYR A 415 0.86 14.02 12.59
C TYR A 415 0.04 12.83 12.08
N SER A 416 0.70 11.73 11.81
CA SER A 416 0.05 10.42 11.67
C SER A 416 0.32 9.56 12.91
N TYR A 417 -0.74 9.03 13.50
CA TYR A 417 -0.65 8.06 14.59
C TYR A 417 -0.44 6.66 14.05
N GLY A 418 -0.93 6.41 12.85
CA GLY A 418 -0.81 5.15 12.13
C GLY A 418 -1.12 5.32 10.65
N ARG A 419 -0.89 4.25 9.88
CA ARG A 419 -1.23 4.16 8.45
C ARG A 419 -1.66 2.73 8.11
N PRO A 420 -2.96 2.49 7.79
CA PRO A 420 -3.45 1.15 7.45
C PRO A 420 -2.82 0.62 6.17
N VAL A 421 -2.40 -0.64 6.17
CA VAL A 421 -1.83 -1.33 5.01
C VAL A 421 -2.61 -2.61 4.72
N GLY A 422 -2.08 -3.77 5.10
CA GLY A 422 -2.71 -5.06 4.91
C GLY A 422 -3.99 -5.21 5.73
N VAL A 423 -4.99 -5.82 5.13
CA VAL A 423 -6.24 -6.20 5.80
C VAL A 423 -6.51 -7.68 5.54
N SER A 424 -7.01 -8.39 6.55
CA SER A 424 -7.33 -9.81 6.45
C SER A 424 -8.51 -10.15 7.35
N LEU A 425 -9.19 -11.26 7.10
CA LEU A 425 -10.14 -11.81 8.05
C LEU A 425 -9.41 -12.26 9.33
N ALA A 426 -9.98 -11.98 10.50
CA ALA A 426 -9.38 -12.36 11.76
C ALA A 426 -9.73 -13.80 12.14
N PRO A 427 -8.83 -14.56 12.81
CA PRO A 427 -9.19 -15.79 13.48
C PRO A 427 -10.35 -15.55 14.47
N GLY A 428 -11.36 -16.40 14.45
CA GLY A 428 -12.53 -16.24 15.32
C GLY A 428 -13.49 -15.11 14.95
N GLY A 429 -13.34 -14.48 13.79
CA GLY A 429 -14.25 -13.46 13.25
C GLY A 429 -13.74 -12.03 13.36
N GLY A 430 -14.32 -11.15 12.53
CA GLY A 430 -13.86 -9.79 12.34
C GLY A 430 -12.70 -9.66 11.35
N ILE A 431 -11.93 -8.57 11.45
CA ILE A 431 -10.79 -8.30 10.58
C ILE A 431 -9.54 -7.93 11.39
N LEU A 432 -8.38 -8.20 10.80
CA LEU A 432 -7.08 -7.68 11.20
C LEU A 432 -6.63 -6.58 10.25
N VAL A 433 -5.95 -5.56 10.78
CA VAL A 433 -5.40 -4.42 10.03
C VAL A 433 -3.96 -4.19 10.44
N ALA A 434 -3.03 -4.26 9.50
CA ALA A 434 -1.65 -3.86 9.72
C ALA A 434 -1.53 -2.33 9.69
N ASP A 435 -0.86 -1.77 10.68
CA ASP A 435 -0.59 -0.34 10.83
C ASP A 435 0.92 -0.15 10.94
N ASP A 436 1.54 0.29 9.83
CA ASP A 436 2.99 0.32 9.71
C ASP A 436 3.68 1.47 10.45
N VAL A 437 2.98 2.58 10.67
CA VAL A 437 3.50 3.70 11.48
C VAL A 437 3.20 3.51 12.96
N GLY A 438 2.06 2.87 13.27
CA GLY A 438 1.69 2.55 14.64
C GLY A 438 2.43 1.34 15.22
N ASP A 439 3.09 0.53 14.39
CA ASP A 439 3.75 -0.72 14.78
C ASP A 439 2.79 -1.74 15.44
N VAL A 440 1.54 -1.76 14.95
CA VAL A 440 0.41 -2.50 15.55
C VAL A 440 -0.31 -3.33 14.50
N ILE A 441 -0.81 -4.49 14.91
CA ILE A 441 -1.92 -5.17 14.23
C ILE A 441 -3.19 -4.87 15.03
N TRP A 442 -4.13 -4.16 14.42
CA TRP A 442 -5.45 -3.90 14.98
C TRP A 442 -6.40 -5.05 14.69
N ARG A 443 -7.25 -5.40 15.67
CA ARG A 443 -8.38 -6.33 15.49
C ARG A 443 -9.68 -5.58 15.64
N VAL A 444 -10.57 -5.70 14.65
CA VAL A 444 -11.90 -5.08 14.63
C VAL A 444 -12.97 -6.17 14.59
N VAL A 445 -13.89 -6.16 15.53
CA VAL A 445 -14.97 -7.15 15.68
C VAL A 445 -16.28 -6.49 16.05
N GLY A 446 -17.39 -7.23 16.10
CA GLY A 446 -18.64 -6.77 16.70
C GLY A 446 -18.48 -6.39 18.17
N ALA A 447 -19.19 -5.35 18.62
CA ALA A 447 -19.16 -4.85 19.99
C ALA A 447 -19.87 -5.82 20.96
#